data_beefe992b08e643b85dea9584f8816d5
#
_entry.id   beefe992b08e643b85dea9584f8816d5
#
_cell.length_a   1.000
_cell.length_b   1.000
_cell.length_c   1.000
_cell.angle_alpha   90.00
_cell.angle_beta   90.00
_cell.angle_gamma   90.00
#
_symmetry.space_group_name_H-M   'P 1'
#
loop_
_entity.id
_entity.type
_entity.pdbx_description
1 polymer ?
#
loop_
_entity_poly.entity_id
_entity_poly.type
_entity_poly.pdbx_seq_one_letter_code
_entity_poly.pdbx_strand_id
1 'polypeptide(L)'
;FPLHKVKDKFEEVPTFEQFDKLVGDAMKAAGGSVVLLTSTIVSPSTKEIIAKFPNLKHVQYDAVSYSGMILANEASGFGKRIPSYNFSAAKVIVSLGADFLGTWLSPVEFAKGYSKGRKIDEKNPSMSKHYHFEGHLSMTGSNADERFTHRPSETGAIAVALLAELGGAVAPSIADAKLAAGIKKVAADLKANNGAAMVVSGSNDKNVQI
;
A
#
# COMPACT_ATOMS: atom_id res chain seq x y z
N PHE A 1 -28.70 -3.22 -15.11
CA PHE A 1 -29.82 -2.81 -14.26
C PHE A 1 -29.63 -3.36 -12.85
N PRO A 2 -30.09 -2.64 -11.79
CA PRO A 2 -30.08 -3.15 -10.43
C PRO A 2 -30.93 -4.41 -10.31
N LEU A 3 -30.53 -5.33 -9.41
CA LEU A 3 -31.29 -6.52 -9.09
C LEU A 3 -31.83 -6.42 -7.67
N HIS A 4 -33.12 -6.69 -7.49
CA HIS A 4 -33.77 -6.79 -6.19
C HIS A 4 -34.04 -8.26 -5.85
N LYS A 5 -33.57 -8.71 -4.70
CA LYS A 5 -33.84 -10.09 -4.24
C LYS A 5 -35.18 -10.15 -3.55
N VAL A 6 -36.12 -10.85 -4.17
CA VAL A 6 -37.46 -11.14 -3.60
C VAL A 6 -37.50 -12.64 -3.30
N LYS A 7 -37.52 -12.98 -1.99
CA LYS A 7 -37.37 -14.38 -1.51
C LYS A 7 -36.11 -15.02 -2.10
N ASP A 8 -36.25 -16.05 -2.92
CA ASP A 8 -35.12 -16.80 -3.52
C ASP A 8 -34.84 -16.43 -4.99
N LYS A 9 -35.49 -15.40 -5.51
CA LYS A 9 -35.31 -14.93 -6.90
C LYS A 9 -34.76 -13.52 -6.93
N PHE A 10 -34.00 -13.23 -7.98
CA PHE A 10 -33.57 -11.88 -8.31
C PHE A 10 -34.48 -11.34 -9.41
N GLU A 11 -35.07 -10.18 -9.16
CA GLU A 11 -35.91 -9.44 -10.09
C GLU A 11 -35.15 -8.20 -10.56
N GLU A 12 -35.24 -7.93 -11.85
CA GLU A 12 -34.61 -6.75 -12.45
C GLU A 12 -35.42 -5.49 -12.06
N VAL A 13 -34.71 -4.44 -11.67
CA VAL A 13 -35.32 -3.12 -11.40
C VAL A 13 -35.04 -2.24 -12.62
N PRO A 14 -36.03 -2.04 -13.51
CA PRO A 14 -35.81 -1.49 -14.84
C PRO A 14 -35.49 0.01 -14.86
N THR A 15 -35.76 0.77 -13.79
CA THR A 15 -35.48 2.21 -13.74
C THR A 15 -34.82 2.62 -12.43
N PHE A 16 -34.00 3.67 -12.47
CA PHE A 16 -33.41 4.25 -11.25
C PHE A 16 -34.45 4.84 -10.31
N GLU A 17 -35.55 5.35 -10.80
CA GLU A 17 -36.63 5.87 -9.98
C GLU A 17 -37.27 4.78 -9.11
N GLN A 18 -37.47 3.57 -9.67
CA GLN A 18 -37.97 2.43 -8.91
C GLN A 18 -36.92 1.95 -7.89
N PHE A 19 -35.63 1.95 -8.27
CA PHE A 19 -34.54 1.61 -7.36
C PHE A 19 -34.47 2.60 -6.19
N ASP A 20 -34.49 3.90 -6.46
CA ASP A 20 -34.43 4.94 -5.43
C ASP A 20 -35.64 4.84 -4.48
N LYS A 21 -36.82 4.53 -5.01
CA LYS A 21 -38.02 4.28 -4.19
C LYS A 21 -37.86 3.07 -3.29
N LEU A 22 -37.36 1.94 -3.81
CA LEU A 22 -37.09 0.72 -3.03
C LEU A 22 -36.14 0.98 -1.87
N VAL A 23 -35.02 1.66 -2.17
CA VAL A 23 -34.01 2.01 -1.15
C VAL A 23 -34.58 2.98 -0.13
N GLY A 24 -35.31 4.01 -0.58
CA GLY A 24 -35.94 5.01 0.29
C GLY A 24 -37.01 4.41 1.23
N ASP A 25 -37.82 3.51 0.72
CA ASP A 25 -38.85 2.81 1.51
C ASP A 25 -38.21 1.86 2.53
N ALA A 26 -37.14 1.12 2.14
CA ALA A 26 -36.40 0.28 3.07
C ALA A 26 -35.73 1.09 4.19
N MET A 27 -35.12 2.24 3.86
CA MET A 27 -34.53 3.13 4.87
C MET A 27 -35.54 3.70 5.84
N LYS A 28 -36.73 4.08 5.36
CA LYS A 28 -37.84 4.54 6.22
C LYS A 28 -38.31 3.42 7.13
N ALA A 29 -38.52 2.22 6.60
CA ALA A 29 -38.94 1.05 7.37
C ALA A 29 -37.95 0.64 8.46
N ALA A 30 -36.65 0.87 8.25
CA ALA A 30 -35.59 0.56 9.20
C ALA A 30 -35.59 1.47 10.45
N GLY A 31 -36.34 2.58 10.47
CA GLY A 31 -36.61 3.37 11.65
C GLY A 31 -35.38 3.90 12.42
N GLY A 32 -34.26 4.14 11.74
CA GLY A 32 -33.02 4.64 12.37
C GLY A 32 -31.96 3.57 12.63
N SER A 33 -32.20 2.31 12.26
CA SER A 33 -31.20 1.21 12.30
C SER A 33 -30.49 1.04 10.96
N VAL A 34 -30.10 2.14 10.31
CA VAL A 34 -29.44 2.12 9.01
C VAL A 34 -27.93 2.21 9.22
N VAL A 35 -27.19 1.26 8.65
CA VAL A 35 -25.72 1.26 8.61
C VAL A 35 -25.27 1.41 7.17
N LEU A 36 -24.45 2.43 6.91
CA LEU A 36 -23.74 2.60 5.64
C LEU A 36 -22.31 2.05 5.79
N LEU A 37 -22.01 0.98 5.08
CA LEU A 37 -20.68 0.41 5.03
C LEU A 37 -19.99 0.82 3.73
N THR A 38 -18.82 1.47 3.84
CA THR A 38 -18.03 1.93 2.69
C THR A 38 -16.55 1.65 2.90
N SER A 39 -15.76 1.74 1.83
CA SER A 39 -14.33 2.03 1.95
C SER A 39 -14.10 3.44 2.49
N THR A 40 -12.85 3.79 2.78
CA THR A 40 -12.50 5.17 3.21
C THR A 40 -12.96 6.20 2.18
N ILE A 41 -13.83 7.11 2.60
CA ILE A 41 -14.31 8.22 1.78
C ILE A 41 -13.47 9.45 2.09
N VAL A 42 -12.74 9.94 1.08
CA VAL A 42 -11.94 11.16 1.18
C VAL A 42 -12.65 12.40 0.62
N SER A 43 -13.62 12.22 -0.29
CA SER A 43 -14.38 13.30 -0.93
C SER A 43 -15.17 14.12 0.10
N PRO A 44 -14.94 15.45 0.22
CA PRO A 44 -15.69 16.31 1.14
C PRO A 44 -17.18 16.35 0.80
N SER A 45 -17.54 16.43 -0.48
CA SER A 45 -18.94 16.46 -0.93
C SER A 45 -19.70 15.18 -0.59
N THR A 46 -19.06 14.02 -0.75
CA THR A 46 -19.68 12.74 -0.35
C THR A 46 -19.87 12.66 1.16
N LYS A 47 -18.90 13.13 1.95
CA LYS A 47 -19.04 13.21 3.42
C LYS A 47 -20.20 14.12 3.84
N GLU A 48 -20.34 15.26 3.17
CA GLU A 48 -21.45 16.19 3.41
C GLU A 48 -22.82 15.57 3.10
N ILE A 49 -22.93 14.83 1.99
CA ILE A 49 -24.15 14.11 1.64
C ILE A 49 -24.48 13.06 2.71
N ILE A 50 -23.51 12.25 3.13
CA ILE A 50 -23.68 11.23 4.17
C ILE A 50 -24.17 11.87 5.48
N ALA A 51 -23.59 13.01 5.86
CA ALA A 51 -23.96 13.73 7.08
C ALA A 51 -25.41 14.27 7.08
N LYS A 52 -26.03 14.42 5.91
CA LYS A 52 -27.44 14.85 5.78
C LYS A 52 -28.46 13.74 6.08
N PHE A 53 -28.04 12.48 6.15
CA PHE A 53 -28.94 11.38 6.46
C PHE A 53 -29.12 11.27 7.99
N PRO A 54 -30.33 11.51 8.52
CA PRO A 54 -30.58 11.36 9.95
C PRO A 54 -30.51 9.89 10.36
N ASN A 55 -29.94 9.64 11.54
CA ASN A 55 -29.88 8.30 12.15
C ASN A 55 -29.09 7.24 11.34
N LEU A 56 -28.22 7.65 10.42
CA LEU A 56 -27.35 6.76 9.67
C LEU A 56 -26.04 6.56 10.42
N LYS A 57 -25.68 5.31 10.71
CA LYS A 57 -24.36 4.96 11.23
C LYS A 57 -23.40 4.69 10.07
N HIS A 58 -22.46 5.59 9.82
CA HIS A 58 -21.42 5.38 8.81
C HIS A 58 -20.28 4.55 9.41
N VAL A 59 -19.95 3.43 8.78
CA VAL A 59 -18.84 2.53 9.12
C VAL A 59 -17.92 2.44 7.90
N GLN A 60 -16.65 2.72 8.10
CA GLN A 60 -15.64 2.59 7.05
C GLN A 60 -14.82 1.33 7.28
N TYR A 61 -14.65 0.52 6.24
CA TYR A 61 -13.84 -0.69 6.24
C TYR A 61 -13.04 -0.77 4.93
N ASP A 62 -11.72 -0.81 5.07
CA ASP A 62 -10.80 -1.03 3.97
C ASP A 62 -10.21 -2.43 4.07
N ALA A 63 -10.40 -3.25 3.04
CA ALA A 63 -9.84 -4.60 2.98
C ALA A 63 -8.31 -4.58 2.92
N VAL A 64 -7.73 -3.53 2.32
CA VAL A 64 -6.29 -3.24 2.33
C VAL A 64 -6.05 -2.08 3.28
N SER A 65 -5.34 -2.34 4.38
CA SER A 65 -5.10 -1.35 5.44
C SER A 65 -3.67 -0.82 5.40
N TYR A 66 -3.51 0.47 5.66
CA TYR A 66 -2.22 1.13 5.89
C TYR A 66 -2.06 1.57 7.35
N SER A 67 -2.82 0.98 8.27
CA SER A 67 -2.79 1.34 9.69
C SER A 67 -1.41 1.11 10.33
N GLY A 68 -0.70 0.06 9.93
CA GLY A 68 0.67 -0.21 10.40
C GLY A 68 1.62 0.94 10.08
N MET A 69 1.56 1.47 8.86
CA MET A 69 2.36 2.63 8.43
C MET A 69 1.99 3.91 9.21
N ILE A 70 0.70 4.17 9.41
CA ILE A 70 0.22 5.34 10.17
C ILE A 70 0.69 5.27 11.62
N LEU A 71 0.60 4.09 12.25
CA LEU A 71 1.04 3.85 13.62
C LEU A 71 2.58 3.92 13.75
N ALA A 72 3.32 3.49 12.74
CA ALA A 72 4.77 3.59 12.71
C ALA A 72 5.22 5.05 12.61
N ASN A 73 4.60 5.84 11.72
CA ASN A 73 4.88 7.28 11.61
C ASN A 73 4.56 8.03 12.91
N GLU A 74 3.45 7.70 13.57
CA GLU A 74 3.11 8.26 14.87
C GLU A 74 4.18 7.92 15.92
N ALA A 75 4.58 6.65 16.00
CA ALA A 75 5.61 6.19 16.94
C ALA A 75 6.98 6.83 16.68
N SER A 76 7.28 7.17 15.42
CA SER A 76 8.53 7.84 15.01
C SER A 76 8.47 9.37 15.08
N GLY A 77 7.38 9.95 15.61
CA GLY A 77 7.24 11.40 15.81
C GLY A 77 6.76 12.18 14.59
N PHE A 78 6.41 11.51 13.48
CA PHE A 78 5.94 12.14 12.24
C PHE A 78 4.41 12.36 12.21
N GLY A 79 3.69 11.92 13.25
CA GLY A 79 2.22 12.02 13.37
C GLY A 79 1.46 10.98 12.54
N LYS A 80 0.14 10.94 12.74
CA LYS A 80 -0.79 9.99 12.07
C LYS A 80 -0.99 10.34 10.59
N ARG A 81 -0.06 9.96 9.75
CA ARG A 81 -0.12 10.22 8.31
C ARG A 81 0.52 9.13 7.48
N ILE A 82 0.10 9.02 6.23
CA ILE A 82 0.78 8.22 5.21
C ILE A 82 1.82 9.12 4.55
N PRO A 83 3.11 8.72 4.47
CA PRO A 83 4.15 9.52 3.84
C PRO A 83 3.97 9.55 2.31
N SER A 84 4.47 10.60 1.67
CA SER A 84 4.67 10.64 0.23
C SER A 84 6.12 10.26 -0.09
N TYR A 85 6.31 9.48 -1.16
CA TYR A 85 7.61 8.94 -1.55
C TYR A 85 8.09 9.55 -2.87
N ASN A 86 9.27 10.17 -2.86
CA ASN A 86 9.85 10.75 -4.06
C ASN A 86 10.79 9.77 -4.78
N PHE A 87 10.22 8.83 -5.52
CA PHE A 87 10.98 7.84 -6.30
C PHE A 87 11.93 8.47 -7.33
N SER A 88 11.67 9.69 -7.81
CA SER A 88 12.53 10.35 -8.80
C SER A 88 13.87 10.82 -8.24
N ALA A 89 14.00 10.95 -6.92
CA ALA A 89 15.24 11.37 -6.26
C ALA A 89 16.11 10.17 -5.83
N ALA A 90 15.58 8.95 -5.86
CA ALA A 90 16.27 7.77 -5.36
C ALA A 90 17.20 7.19 -6.43
N LYS A 91 18.49 7.02 -6.08
CA LYS A 91 19.47 6.28 -6.86
C LYS A 91 19.43 4.77 -6.58
N VAL A 92 19.05 4.40 -5.36
CA VAL A 92 18.82 3.03 -4.94
C VAL A 92 17.45 2.94 -4.30
N ILE A 93 16.63 2.01 -4.80
CA ILE A 93 15.29 1.72 -4.30
C ILE A 93 15.29 0.29 -3.77
N VAL A 94 14.87 0.11 -2.54
CA VAL A 94 14.65 -1.20 -1.92
C VAL A 94 13.20 -1.31 -1.51
N SER A 95 12.50 -2.31 -2.03
CA SER A 95 11.11 -2.57 -1.69
C SER A 95 10.97 -3.91 -0.98
N LEU A 96 10.35 -3.89 0.20
CA LEU A 96 9.96 -5.07 0.97
C LEU A 96 8.47 -5.33 0.75
N GLY A 97 8.11 -5.91 -0.39
CA GLY A 97 6.74 -6.26 -0.75
C GLY A 97 5.81 -5.08 -1.04
N ALA A 98 6.35 -3.87 -1.25
CA ALA A 98 5.54 -2.73 -1.66
C ALA A 98 5.38 -2.72 -3.19
N ASP A 99 4.21 -3.11 -3.70
CA ASP A 99 3.90 -3.10 -5.13
C ASP A 99 3.57 -1.68 -5.61
N PHE A 100 4.55 -0.78 -5.53
CA PHE A 100 4.37 0.66 -5.81
C PHE A 100 4.14 0.99 -7.29
N LEU A 101 4.34 0.05 -8.22
CA LEU A 101 3.98 0.21 -9.62
C LEU A 101 2.59 -0.33 -9.95
N GLY A 102 1.98 -1.12 -9.04
CA GLY A 102 0.70 -1.79 -9.26
C GLY A 102 -0.40 -1.37 -8.29
N THR A 103 -0.28 -1.76 -7.03
CA THR A 103 -1.40 -1.70 -6.08
C THR A 103 -1.14 -0.91 -4.80
N TRP A 104 0.10 -0.50 -4.53
CA TRP A 104 0.47 0.12 -3.26
C TRP A 104 0.37 1.64 -3.31
N LEU A 105 -0.45 2.24 -2.40
CA LEU A 105 -0.67 3.68 -2.19
C LEU A 105 -1.08 4.44 -3.46
N SER A 106 -0.13 5.03 -4.18
CA SER A 106 -0.36 5.90 -5.34
C SER A 106 0.46 5.45 -6.55
N PRO A 107 0.12 4.32 -7.18
CA PRO A 107 0.97 3.69 -8.19
C PRO A 107 1.20 4.56 -9.42
N VAL A 108 0.23 5.38 -9.83
CA VAL A 108 0.37 6.29 -10.99
C VAL A 108 1.42 7.38 -10.71
N GLU A 109 1.40 7.99 -9.52
CA GLU A 109 2.38 8.97 -9.08
C GLU A 109 3.77 8.35 -8.97
N PHE A 110 3.84 7.18 -8.32
CA PHE A 110 5.11 6.48 -8.10
C PHE A 110 5.73 5.96 -9.39
N ALA A 111 4.93 5.44 -10.33
CA ALA A 111 5.40 5.04 -11.64
C ALA A 111 6.00 6.23 -12.42
N LYS A 112 5.37 7.40 -12.34
CA LYS A 112 5.89 8.63 -12.94
C LYS A 112 7.24 9.04 -12.32
N GLY A 113 7.37 8.94 -10.99
CA GLY A 113 8.63 9.21 -10.28
C GLY A 113 9.72 8.20 -10.61
N TYR A 114 9.37 6.91 -10.57
CA TYR A 114 10.25 5.79 -10.88
C TYR A 114 10.79 5.86 -12.30
N SER A 115 9.94 6.10 -13.29
CA SER A 115 10.33 6.19 -14.70
C SER A 115 11.34 7.31 -14.97
N LYS A 116 11.26 8.43 -14.25
CA LYS A 116 12.24 9.52 -14.37
C LYS A 116 13.65 9.07 -13.97
N GLY A 117 13.78 8.31 -12.89
CA GLY A 117 15.05 7.78 -12.41
C GLY A 117 15.61 6.64 -13.28
N ARG A 118 14.79 6.08 -14.17
CA ARG A 118 15.16 4.95 -15.04
C ARG A 118 15.26 5.31 -16.53
N LYS A 119 15.00 6.55 -16.85
CA LYS A 119 15.16 7.08 -18.21
C LYS A 119 16.64 7.41 -18.43
N ILE A 120 17.28 6.64 -19.31
CA ILE A 120 18.67 6.86 -19.74
C ILE A 120 18.63 7.72 -21.00
N ASP A 121 19.47 8.75 -21.04
CA ASP A 121 19.74 9.56 -22.24
C ASP A 121 21.22 9.97 -22.25
N GLU A 122 21.67 10.63 -23.34
CA GLU A 122 23.06 11.05 -23.49
C GLU A 122 23.58 11.97 -22.37
N LYS A 123 22.68 12.75 -21.76
CA LYS A 123 23.00 13.69 -20.66
C LYS A 123 22.96 13.00 -19.30
N ASN A 124 22.20 11.91 -19.18
CA ASN A 124 22.04 11.14 -17.96
C ASN A 124 22.21 9.64 -18.25
N PRO A 125 23.47 9.14 -18.36
CA PRO A 125 23.76 7.76 -18.74
C PRO A 125 23.56 6.75 -17.60
N SER A 126 23.07 7.19 -16.44
CA SER A 126 22.85 6.34 -15.28
C SER A 126 21.37 6.21 -14.96
N MET A 127 20.97 5.07 -14.37
CA MET A 127 19.61 4.87 -13.86
C MET A 127 19.64 4.42 -12.40
N SER A 128 18.52 4.62 -11.71
CA SER A 128 18.32 4.10 -10.36
C SER A 128 18.37 2.58 -10.34
N LYS A 129 18.93 2.01 -9.28
CA LYS A 129 18.93 0.57 -9.04
C LYS A 129 17.77 0.17 -8.15
N HIS A 130 17.07 -0.89 -8.51
CA HIS A 130 15.91 -1.36 -7.82
C HIS A 130 16.06 -2.81 -7.35
N TYR A 131 15.96 -3.00 -6.03
CA TYR A 131 15.89 -4.27 -5.34
C TYR A 131 14.51 -4.54 -4.82
N HIS A 132 13.95 -5.72 -5.05
CA HIS A 132 12.63 -6.08 -4.59
C HIS A 132 12.60 -7.42 -3.86
N PHE A 133 12.08 -7.43 -2.64
CA PHE A 133 11.86 -8.62 -1.81
C PHE A 133 10.37 -8.90 -1.74
N GLU A 134 9.92 -10.09 -2.19
CA GLU A 134 8.48 -10.41 -2.23
C GLU A 134 8.20 -11.91 -2.18
N GLY A 135 6.97 -12.26 -1.77
CA GLY A 135 6.52 -13.66 -1.73
C GLY A 135 5.81 -14.12 -3.00
N HIS A 136 5.38 -13.21 -3.86
CA HIS A 136 4.73 -13.47 -5.16
C HIS A 136 5.22 -12.49 -6.20
N LEU A 137 5.09 -12.80 -7.47
CA LEU A 137 5.52 -11.90 -8.54
C LEU A 137 4.51 -10.75 -8.70
N SER A 138 4.93 -9.54 -8.32
CA SER A 138 4.17 -8.31 -8.52
C SER A 138 4.60 -7.57 -9.79
N MET A 139 3.85 -6.52 -10.18
CA MET A 139 4.28 -5.62 -11.25
C MET A 139 5.59 -4.92 -10.89
N THR A 140 5.75 -4.52 -9.65
CA THR A 140 6.99 -3.91 -9.13
C THR A 140 8.14 -4.88 -9.19
N GLY A 141 7.95 -6.13 -8.73
CA GLY A 141 8.98 -7.16 -8.76
C GLY A 141 9.41 -7.57 -10.16
N SER A 142 8.51 -7.54 -11.14
CA SER A 142 8.86 -7.82 -12.55
C SER A 142 9.72 -6.73 -13.21
N ASN A 143 9.72 -5.51 -12.64
CA ASN A 143 10.53 -4.38 -13.09
C ASN A 143 11.81 -4.16 -12.26
N ALA A 144 12.06 -4.98 -11.23
CA ALA A 144 13.25 -4.87 -10.40
C ALA A 144 14.52 -5.36 -11.13
N ASP A 145 15.66 -4.72 -10.87
CA ASP A 145 16.96 -5.19 -11.37
C ASP A 145 17.37 -6.47 -10.69
N GLU A 146 17.07 -6.60 -9.40
CA GLU A 146 17.28 -7.82 -8.63
C GLU A 146 16.08 -8.10 -7.73
N ARG A 147 15.55 -9.30 -7.86
CA ARG A 147 14.39 -9.77 -7.13
C ARG A 147 14.77 -10.94 -6.22
N PHE A 148 14.37 -10.85 -4.95
CA PHE A 148 14.58 -11.88 -3.93
C PHE A 148 13.23 -12.40 -3.46
N THR A 149 13.04 -13.71 -3.54
CA THR A 149 11.82 -14.38 -3.08
C THR A 149 11.97 -14.84 -1.64
N HIS A 150 10.92 -14.65 -0.85
CA HIS A 150 10.85 -15.11 0.54
C HIS A 150 9.41 -15.43 0.93
N ARG A 151 9.21 -16.09 2.06
CA ARG A 151 7.87 -16.28 2.62
C ARG A 151 7.39 -14.96 3.25
N PRO A 152 6.10 -14.59 3.12
CA PRO A 152 5.57 -13.36 3.74
C PRO A 152 5.87 -13.25 5.25
N SER A 153 5.91 -14.38 5.96
CA SER A 153 6.27 -14.44 7.39
C SER A 153 7.73 -14.07 7.69
N GLU A 154 8.62 -14.04 6.68
CA GLU A 154 10.04 -13.71 6.82
C GLU A 154 10.33 -12.22 6.60
N THR A 155 9.35 -11.44 6.14
CA THR A 155 9.54 -10.01 5.82
C THR A 155 10.12 -9.22 6.99
N GLY A 156 9.64 -9.47 8.22
CA GLY A 156 10.17 -8.82 9.42
C GLY A 156 11.63 -9.19 9.69
N ALA A 157 11.99 -10.47 9.55
CA ALA A 157 13.37 -10.92 9.71
C ALA A 157 14.31 -10.30 8.66
N ILE A 158 13.84 -10.16 7.41
CA ILE A 158 14.61 -9.50 6.33
C ILE A 158 14.82 -8.02 6.64
N ALA A 159 13.78 -7.32 7.10
CA ALA A 159 13.88 -5.91 7.50
C ALA A 159 14.93 -5.72 8.61
N VAL A 160 14.87 -6.55 9.66
CA VAL A 160 15.82 -6.50 10.78
C VAL A 160 17.22 -6.91 10.33
N ALA A 161 17.38 -7.91 9.44
CA ALA A 161 18.68 -8.29 8.90
C ALA A 161 19.31 -7.15 8.07
N LEU A 162 18.49 -6.45 7.27
CA LEU A 162 18.96 -5.28 6.51
C LEU A 162 19.37 -4.13 7.46
N LEU A 163 18.58 -3.86 8.51
CA LEU A 163 18.90 -2.88 9.54
C LEU A 163 20.20 -3.24 10.28
N ALA A 164 20.43 -4.52 10.58
CA ALA A 164 21.65 -5.01 11.22
C ALA A 164 22.89 -4.79 10.34
N GLU A 165 22.80 -5.09 9.06
CA GLU A 165 23.88 -4.80 8.10
C GLU A 165 24.16 -3.30 8.00
N LEU A 166 23.18 -2.44 8.25
CA LEU A 166 23.34 -0.99 8.32
C LEU A 166 23.89 -0.50 9.67
N GLY A 167 24.01 -1.38 10.67
CA GLY A 167 24.57 -1.08 11.98
C GLY A 167 23.53 -0.74 13.06
N GLY A 168 22.22 -0.96 12.78
CA GLY A 168 21.12 -0.56 13.66
C GLY A 168 20.49 -1.66 14.53
N ALA A 169 20.87 -2.92 14.38
CA ALA A 169 20.25 -4.04 15.10
C ALA A 169 21.18 -5.27 15.19
N VAL A 170 20.74 -6.27 15.97
CA VAL A 170 21.34 -7.60 15.97
C VAL A 170 20.75 -8.43 14.82
N ALA A 171 21.60 -8.98 13.97
CA ALA A 171 21.18 -9.76 12.81
C ALA A 171 20.42 -11.04 13.21
N PRO A 172 19.21 -11.28 12.70
CA PRO A 172 18.55 -12.58 12.80
C PRO A 172 19.24 -13.58 11.85
N SER A 173 19.04 -14.87 12.12
CA SER A 173 19.47 -15.92 11.20
C SER A 173 18.60 -15.93 9.95
N ILE A 174 19.22 -15.81 8.77
CA ILE A 174 18.56 -15.99 7.47
C ILE A 174 19.05 -17.32 6.89
N ALA A 175 18.19 -18.32 6.84
CA ALA A 175 18.54 -19.69 6.44
C ALA A 175 18.89 -19.80 4.95
N ASP A 176 18.26 -19.01 4.09
CA ASP A 176 18.54 -19.00 2.66
C ASP A 176 19.82 -18.18 2.37
N ALA A 177 20.86 -18.87 1.91
CA ALA A 177 22.15 -18.28 1.65
C ALA A 177 22.12 -17.22 0.53
N LYS A 178 21.27 -17.41 -0.49
CA LYS A 178 21.08 -16.44 -1.58
C LYS A 178 20.42 -15.16 -1.06
N LEU A 179 19.41 -15.30 -0.23
CA LEU A 179 18.73 -14.19 0.41
C LEU A 179 19.67 -13.43 1.36
N ALA A 180 20.45 -14.14 2.18
CA ALA A 180 21.43 -13.54 3.08
C ALA A 180 22.53 -12.75 2.30
N ALA A 181 23.04 -13.31 1.21
CA ALA A 181 23.98 -12.62 0.34
C ALA A 181 23.35 -11.38 -0.33
N GLY A 182 22.10 -11.49 -0.75
CA GLY A 182 21.30 -10.38 -1.31
C GLY A 182 21.16 -9.22 -0.33
N ILE A 183 20.82 -9.52 0.93
CA ILE A 183 20.69 -8.50 1.99
C ILE A 183 22.02 -7.74 2.20
N LYS A 184 23.15 -8.43 2.26
CA LYS A 184 24.48 -7.80 2.38
C LYS A 184 24.80 -6.88 1.20
N LYS A 185 24.49 -7.35 -0.03
CA LYS A 185 24.68 -6.55 -1.25
C LYS A 185 23.82 -5.28 -1.22
N VAL A 186 22.55 -5.42 -0.89
CA VAL A 186 21.61 -4.31 -0.78
C VAL A 186 22.07 -3.29 0.28
N ALA A 187 22.51 -3.77 1.45
CA ALA A 187 23.03 -2.89 2.49
C ALA A 187 24.29 -2.12 2.05
N ALA A 188 25.18 -2.74 1.29
CA ALA A 188 26.35 -2.07 0.73
C ALA A 188 25.95 -0.94 -0.22
N ASP A 189 25.00 -1.18 -1.12
CA ASP A 189 24.52 -0.18 -2.06
C ASP A 189 23.76 0.96 -1.36
N LEU A 190 22.98 0.66 -0.30
CA LEU A 190 22.35 1.68 0.53
C LEU A 190 23.38 2.59 1.22
N LYS A 191 24.45 2.01 1.80
CA LYS A 191 25.54 2.76 2.41
C LYS A 191 26.26 3.65 1.40
N ALA A 192 26.54 3.12 0.21
CA ALA A 192 27.23 3.85 -0.85
C ALA A 192 26.40 5.01 -1.41
N ASN A 193 25.06 4.97 -1.26
CA ASN A 193 24.12 5.99 -1.74
C ASN A 193 23.37 6.67 -0.59
N ASN A 194 23.98 6.84 0.57
CA ASN A 194 23.38 7.52 1.71
C ASN A 194 22.88 8.92 1.33
N GLY A 195 21.63 9.24 1.71
CA GLY A 195 20.94 10.47 1.32
C GLY A 195 20.27 10.44 -0.07
N ALA A 196 20.56 9.43 -0.90
CA ALA A 196 19.94 9.22 -2.20
C ALA A 196 19.37 7.79 -2.37
N ALA A 197 19.14 7.10 -1.28
CA ALA A 197 18.55 5.77 -1.25
C ALA A 197 17.16 5.83 -0.59
N MET A 198 16.30 4.89 -0.96
CA MET A 198 14.94 4.76 -0.43
C MET A 198 14.66 3.30 -0.08
N VAL A 199 14.13 3.08 1.12
CA VAL A 199 13.57 1.78 1.53
C VAL A 199 12.08 1.96 1.77
N VAL A 200 11.25 1.10 1.17
CA VAL A 200 9.80 1.09 1.36
C VAL A 200 9.32 -0.29 1.72
N SER A 201 8.27 -0.37 2.53
CA SER A 201 7.65 -1.65 2.91
C SER A 201 6.16 -1.65 2.62
N GLY A 202 5.67 -2.73 2.02
CA GLY A 202 4.24 -3.00 1.82
C GLY A 202 3.57 -3.70 3.01
N SER A 203 4.33 -4.03 4.06
CA SER A 203 3.79 -4.68 5.26
C SER A 203 2.84 -3.76 6.02
N ASN A 204 1.74 -4.31 6.55
CA ASN A 204 0.87 -3.58 7.49
C ASN A 204 1.26 -3.83 8.95
N ASP A 205 2.40 -4.48 9.20
CA ASP A 205 2.96 -4.62 10.54
C ASP A 205 3.72 -3.34 10.92
N LYS A 206 3.30 -2.71 12.03
CA LYS A 206 3.94 -1.50 12.57
C LYS A 206 5.44 -1.67 12.78
N ASN A 207 5.89 -2.83 13.29
CA ASN A 207 7.30 -3.06 13.62
C ASN A 207 8.18 -3.22 12.37
N VAL A 208 7.59 -3.64 11.24
CA VAL A 208 8.28 -3.72 9.95
C VAL A 208 8.36 -2.34 9.28
N GLN A 209 7.45 -1.43 9.65
CA GLN A 209 7.37 -0.06 9.11
C GLN A 209 8.27 0.94 9.87
N ILE A 210 8.61 0.67 11.14
CA ILE A 210 9.56 1.46 11.95
C ILE A 210 10.99 1.17 11.53
#